data_14e996402726ff322f08c95b8597fafe
#
_entry.id   14e996402726ff322f08c95b8597fafe
#
_cell.length_a   1.000
_cell.length_b   1.000
_cell.length_c   1.000
_cell.angle_alpha   90.00
_cell.angle_beta   90.00
_cell.angle_gamma   90.00
#
_symmetry.space_group_name_H-M   'P 1'
#
loop_
_entity.id
_entity.type
_entity.pdbx_description
1 polymer ?
#
loop_
_entity_poly.entity_id
_entity_poly.type
_entity_poly.pdbx_seq_one_letter_code
_entity_poly.pdbx_strand_id
1 'polypeptide(L)'
;MSTSTHTVVNQSAPRVDVDEYALNTALVEGVAALAPDADTAEFSRIGQLVGSASFQHDARIVHRQTPQHSSHDRWGHRVDDVEFHPGYHRIIDDALSAGAHAQGWNHPGPGANVDRAVRFMLFSQIEPGHACPVSMTHSAVAALQGTPHADFWLPRLLSHSYDPRLVDAHDKEAVTFGMAMTEKQGGSDVRANTTRAVPVTGASASEEPMGFGGVTGGHHLLTGHKWFCSAPQSDAFLMLAQLDEGVSCFLVPRILPGGARNGVRIQRLKDKLGNKSNASSEIELHEAHGWLVGEPGRGVRTIIEMVNRTRLDCVLGSASGMRQAVAEAVWHAQHRSAFGARLVDQPLMRSVLADLQLEAEAATWTALHLARAHDDSSAEDADFRRIATAVAKYWICKRGPEHAYEALECLGGNGYTEDFPLAMRYREQPVMAVWEGSGNVIVLDVIRAMAKDPASAKAFLAYLESGLGRVGAYDRAFERLAGELTEASQVVAGGDDSAMAKLQGGGRVLVERMALLLQAAVLLDHAPAEVAESFVLARLGQDRGREYGALPAGVAIDLLVERAG
;
A
#
# COMPACT_ATOMS: atom_id res chain seq x y z
N MET A 1 51.45 4.70 9.74
CA MET A 1 51.50 4.32 8.33
C MET A 1 50.07 3.93 7.92
N SER A 2 49.56 4.50 6.82
CA SER A 2 48.26 4.08 6.29
C SER A 2 48.32 2.60 5.89
N THR A 3 47.44 1.79 6.40
CA THR A 3 47.30 0.36 6.04
C THR A 3 46.51 0.17 4.73
N SER A 4 46.08 1.25 4.08
CA SER A 4 45.32 1.23 2.84
C SER A 4 46.25 0.96 1.64
N THR A 5 45.89 0.04 0.78
CA THR A 5 46.59 -0.30 -0.46
C THR A 5 46.30 0.69 -1.59
N HIS A 6 45.28 1.55 -1.45
CA HIS A 6 44.80 2.48 -2.47
C HIS A 6 44.03 3.64 -1.84
N THR A 7 43.78 4.65 -2.64
CA THR A 7 42.85 5.74 -2.30
C THR A 7 41.49 5.45 -2.92
N VAL A 8 40.42 5.51 -2.13
CA VAL A 8 39.05 5.33 -2.62
C VAL A 8 38.64 6.58 -3.40
N VAL A 9 38.29 6.39 -4.68
CA VAL A 9 37.86 7.46 -5.60
C VAL A 9 36.65 7.01 -6.39
N ASN A 10 35.92 7.96 -6.99
CA ASN A 10 34.81 7.70 -7.90
C ASN A 10 33.72 6.81 -7.28
N GLN A 11 33.35 7.07 -6.04
CA GLN A 11 32.23 6.45 -5.32
C GLN A 11 31.20 7.52 -4.96
N SER A 12 29.91 7.19 -5.08
CA SER A 12 28.85 8.04 -4.57
C SER A 12 28.81 8.01 -3.04
N ALA A 13 28.70 9.18 -2.42
CA ALA A 13 28.35 9.25 -1.00
C ALA A 13 26.92 8.73 -0.77
N PRO A 14 26.59 8.29 0.45
CA PRO A 14 25.19 7.99 0.79
C PRO A 14 24.29 9.20 0.52
N ARG A 15 23.08 8.94 0.01
CA ARG A 15 22.07 9.97 -0.20
C ARG A 15 21.30 10.15 1.12
N VAL A 16 21.82 11.01 1.98
CA VAL A 16 21.29 11.32 3.32
C VAL A 16 21.29 12.83 3.57
N ASP A 17 20.59 13.25 4.62
CA ASP A 17 20.44 14.63 5.05
C ASP A 17 19.84 15.52 3.95
N VAL A 18 18.86 14.98 3.26
CA VAL A 18 18.10 15.63 2.19
C VAL A 18 16.63 15.82 2.59
N ASP A 19 15.95 16.76 1.96
CA ASP A 19 14.49 16.91 2.07
C ASP A 19 13.79 16.06 1.00
N GLU A 20 13.29 14.89 1.38
CA GLU A 20 12.66 13.94 0.46
C GLU A 20 11.34 14.45 -0.14
N TYR A 21 10.68 15.42 0.52
CA TYR A 21 9.53 16.10 -0.07
C TYR A 21 9.95 17.10 -1.14
N ALA A 22 10.84 18.04 -0.78
CA ALA A 22 11.26 19.12 -1.67
C ALA A 22 11.94 18.61 -2.96
N LEU A 23 12.66 17.47 -2.88
CA LEU A 23 13.32 16.84 -4.03
C LEU A 23 12.38 15.96 -4.87
N ASN A 24 11.14 15.75 -4.46
CA ASN A 24 10.16 14.98 -5.24
C ASN A 24 9.23 15.93 -6.00
N THR A 25 9.68 16.38 -7.18
CA THR A 25 8.98 17.37 -8.01
C THR A 25 7.52 16.98 -8.27
N ALA A 26 7.26 15.70 -8.62
CA ALA A 26 5.90 15.21 -8.87
C ALA A 26 5.01 15.27 -7.63
N LEU A 27 5.57 15.00 -6.44
CA LEU A 27 4.83 15.08 -5.18
C LEU A 27 4.49 16.53 -4.81
N VAL A 28 5.47 17.45 -4.98
CA VAL A 28 5.28 18.89 -4.72
C VAL A 28 4.20 19.48 -5.64
N GLU A 29 4.30 19.23 -6.94
CA GLU A 29 3.32 19.68 -7.93
C GLU A 29 1.94 19.03 -7.70
N GLY A 30 1.92 17.74 -7.37
CA GLY A 30 0.70 17.00 -7.06
C GLY A 30 -0.04 17.55 -5.85
N VAL A 31 0.68 17.93 -4.79
CA VAL A 31 0.12 18.61 -3.62
C VAL A 31 -0.46 19.97 -4.02
N ALA A 32 0.30 20.77 -4.76
CA ALA A 32 -0.16 22.09 -5.20
C ALA A 32 -1.45 22.01 -6.04
N ALA A 33 -1.60 20.96 -6.86
CA ALA A 33 -2.77 20.77 -7.72
C ALA A 33 -3.99 20.18 -6.99
N LEU A 34 -3.78 19.21 -6.08
CA LEU A 34 -4.84 18.37 -5.53
C LEU A 34 -5.16 18.66 -4.04
N ALA A 35 -4.26 19.34 -3.34
CA ALA A 35 -4.43 19.77 -1.95
C ALA A 35 -3.75 21.12 -1.71
N PRO A 36 -4.18 22.22 -2.37
CA PRO A 36 -3.48 23.51 -2.35
C PRO A 36 -3.41 24.13 -0.94
N ASP A 37 -4.31 23.77 -0.04
CA ASP A 37 -4.37 24.27 1.34
C ASP A 37 -3.58 23.41 2.33
N ALA A 38 -2.88 22.36 1.86
CA ALA A 38 -2.09 21.47 2.73
C ALA A 38 -0.86 22.17 3.32
N ASP A 39 -0.47 21.77 4.53
CA ASP A 39 0.71 22.29 5.22
C ASP A 39 2.00 21.71 4.61
N THR A 40 2.52 22.37 3.57
CA THR A 40 3.76 21.96 2.89
C THR A 40 5.00 22.12 3.77
N ALA A 41 4.97 22.98 4.80
CA ALA A 41 6.07 23.09 5.75
C ALA A 41 6.19 21.82 6.60
N GLU A 42 5.07 21.23 6.99
CA GLU A 42 5.06 19.93 7.69
C GLU A 42 5.56 18.80 6.78
N PHE A 43 5.22 18.79 5.49
CA PHE A 43 5.75 17.79 4.54
C PHE A 43 7.27 17.93 4.37
N SER A 44 7.80 19.13 4.31
CA SER A 44 9.25 19.37 4.27
C SER A 44 9.91 18.93 5.58
N ARG A 45 9.29 19.19 6.74
CA ARG A 45 9.78 18.70 8.03
C ARG A 45 9.86 17.16 8.05
N ILE A 46 8.82 16.48 7.58
CA ILE A 46 8.82 15.01 7.45
C ILE A 46 9.87 14.58 6.43
N GLY A 47 9.98 15.26 5.27
CA GLY A 47 10.97 14.99 4.25
C GLY A 47 12.40 15.04 4.77
N GLN A 48 12.72 16.05 5.58
CA GLN A 48 14.02 16.17 6.25
C GLN A 48 14.25 15.10 7.31
N LEU A 49 13.21 14.74 8.09
CA LEU A 49 13.30 13.68 9.08
C LEU A 49 13.64 12.34 8.42
N VAL A 50 12.84 11.91 7.43
CA VAL A 50 13.03 10.60 6.79
C VAL A 50 14.28 10.57 5.89
N GLY A 51 14.71 11.72 5.37
CA GLY A 51 15.95 11.90 4.61
C GLY A 51 17.21 11.94 5.49
N SER A 52 17.07 12.08 6.82
CA SER A 52 18.21 12.18 7.72
C SER A 52 19.03 10.89 7.78
N ALA A 53 20.35 11.03 8.02
CA ALA A 53 21.25 9.91 8.17
C ALA A 53 20.81 8.96 9.31
N SER A 54 20.25 9.49 10.40
CA SER A 54 19.77 8.69 11.55
C SER A 54 18.55 7.86 11.22
N PHE A 55 17.55 8.43 10.56
CA PHE A 55 16.34 7.69 10.16
C PHE A 55 16.66 6.61 9.14
N GLN A 56 17.47 6.92 8.13
CA GLN A 56 17.91 5.95 7.14
C GLN A 56 18.81 4.84 7.73
N HIS A 57 19.57 5.14 8.79
CA HIS A 57 20.28 4.11 9.56
C HIS A 57 19.31 3.16 10.23
N ASP A 58 18.30 3.68 10.94
CA ASP A 58 17.26 2.86 11.57
C ASP A 58 16.53 2.01 10.52
N ALA A 59 16.13 2.60 9.39
CA ALA A 59 15.49 1.88 8.30
C ALA A 59 16.31 0.67 7.80
N ARG A 60 17.64 0.81 7.70
CA ARG A 60 18.51 -0.30 7.28
C ARG A 60 18.66 -1.37 8.36
N ILE A 61 18.84 -0.95 9.63
CA ILE A 61 19.12 -1.90 10.71
C ILE A 61 17.91 -2.78 11.01
N VAL A 62 16.68 -2.25 10.95
CA VAL A 62 15.46 -3.02 11.22
C VAL A 62 15.18 -4.10 10.17
N HIS A 63 15.71 -3.96 8.96
CA HIS A 63 15.66 -5.00 7.93
C HIS A 63 16.71 -6.10 8.14
N ARG A 64 17.80 -5.81 8.85
CA ARG A 64 18.86 -6.77 9.20
C ARG A 64 18.58 -7.47 10.52
N GLN A 65 18.04 -6.74 11.49
CA GLN A 65 17.65 -7.25 12.80
C GLN A 65 16.11 -7.38 12.85
N THR A 66 15.64 -8.47 12.25
CA THR A 66 14.20 -8.74 12.09
C THR A 66 13.53 -9.04 13.42
N PRO A 67 12.20 -8.83 13.54
CA PRO A 67 11.43 -9.16 14.74
C PRO A 67 11.64 -10.59 15.21
N GLN A 68 11.69 -10.78 16.52
CA GLN A 68 11.85 -12.08 17.17
C GLN A 68 10.61 -12.45 17.97
N HIS A 69 10.18 -13.69 17.87
CA HIS A 69 9.02 -14.21 18.61
C HIS A 69 9.45 -15.05 19.80
N SER A 70 8.95 -14.71 20.98
CA SER A 70 9.05 -15.48 22.20
C SER A 70 7.69 -16.04 22.58
N SER A 71 7.49 -17.34 22.38
CA SER A 71 6.20 -17.99 22.65
C SER A 71 5.92 -18.16 24.15
N HIS A 72 6.96 -18.38 24.97
CA HIS A 72 6.85 -18.62 26.41
C HIS A 72 7.91 -17.84 27.19
N ASP A 73 7.57 -17.47 28.41
CA ASP A 73 8.53 -16.94 29.38
C ASP A 73 9.43 -18.05 29.97
N ARG A 74 10.35 -17.65 30.85
CA ARG A 74 11.29 -18.60 31.49
C ARG A 74 10.62 -19.66 32.40
N TRP A 75 9.38 -19.46 32.77
CA TRP A 75 8.62 -20.36 33.63
C TRP A 75 7.63 -21.22 32.84
N GLY A 76 7.57 -21.08 31.53
CA GLY A 76 6.69 -21.84 30.64
C GLY A 76 5.28 -21.22 30.46
N HIS A 77 5.04 -20.03 30.96
CA HIS A 77 3.77 -19.32 30.66
C HIS A 77 3.81 -18.80 29.22
N ARG A 78 2.71 -18.98 28.51
CA ARG A 78 2.60 -18.48 27.13
C ARG A 78 2.45 -16.97 27.12
N VAL A 79 3.36 -16.28 26.43
CA VAL A 79 3.42 -14.83 26.33
C VAL A 79 3.21 -14.32 24.91
N ASP A 80 3.62 -15.05 23.90
CA ASP A 80 3.54 -14.68 22.48
C ASP A 80 3.99 -13.23 22.22
N ASP A 81 5.14 -12.86 22.80
CA ASP A 81 5.72 -11.54 22.63
C ASP A 81 6.51 -11.47 21.32
N VAL A 82 6.46 -10.31 20.68
CA VAL A 82 7.26 -10.00 19.49
C VAL A 82 8.15 -8.81 19.81
N GLU A 83 9.45 -9.09 19.86
CA GLU A 83 10.48 -8.08 20.13
C GLU A 83 10.97 -7.47 18.83
N PHE A 84 11.05 -6.15 18.77
CA PHE A 84 11.54 -5.37 17.65
C PHE A 84 12.81 -4.61 18.04
N HIS A 85 13.66 -4.36 17.04
CA HIS A 85 14.76 -3.42 17.22
C HIS A 85 14.22 -2.02 17.62
N PRO A 86 14.89 -1.28 18.54
CA PRO A 86 14.43 0.06 18.95
C PRO A 86 14.21 1.06 17.79
N GLY A 87 14.96 0.92 16.69
CA GLY A 87 14.77 1.70 15.47
C GLY A 87 13.36 1.53 14.86
N TYR A 88 12.77 0.33 14.94
CA TYR A 88 11.40 0.12 14.48
C TYR A 88 10.39 0.95 15.28
N HIS A 89 10.56 0.98 16.60
CA HIS A 89 9.68 1.76 17.46
C HIS A 89 9.79 3.26 17.21
N ARG A 90 11.00 3.77 16.92
CA ARG A 90 11.18 5.19 16.54
C ARG A 90 10.49 5.50 15.21
N ILE A 91 10.67 4.65 14.20
CA ILE A 91 10.07 4.86 12.87
C ILE A 91 8.54 4.86 12.94
N ILE A 92 7.94 3.90 13.66
CA ILE A 92 6.47 3.85 13.77
C ILE A 92 5.91 4.98 14.62
N ASP A 93 6.63 5.40 15.66
CA ASP A 93 6.27 6.56 16.49
C ASP A 93 6.30 7.86 15.67
N ASP A 94 7.37 8.09 14.93
CA ASP A 94 7.49 9.24 14.02
C ASP A 94 6.33 9.26 13.00
N ALA A 95 6.00 8.11 12.39
CA ALA A 95 4.95 8.01 11.38
C ALA A 95 3.54 8.25 11.97
N LEU A 96 3.24 7.67 13.14
CA LEU A 96 1.94 7.86 13.81
C LEU A 96 1.83 9.28 14.36
N SER A 97 2.88 9.81 14.99
CA SER A 97 2.92 11.19 15.49
C SER A 97 2.74 12.21 14.37
N ALA A 98 3.28 11.94 13.20
CA ALA A 98 3.05 12.75 12.00
C ALA A 98 1.68 12.54 11.35
N GLY A 99 0.81 11.68 11.87
CA GLY A 99 -0.53 11.46 11.35
C GLY A 99 -0.63 10.66 10.05
N ALA A 100 0.39 9.86 9.70
CA ALA A 100 0.40 9.05 8.48
C ALA A 100 -0.76 8.04 8.38
N HIS A 101 -1.44 7.74 9.50
CA HIS A 101 -2.64 6.91 9.57
C HIS A 101 -3.93 7.73 9.77
N ALA A 102 -3.89 8.85 10.49
CA ALA A 102 -5.07 9.50 11.06
C ALA A 102 -5.45 10.82 10.40
N GLN A 103 -4.51 11.51 9.71
CA GLN A 103 -4.68 12.88 9.26
C GLN A 103 -5.96 13.11 8.44
N GLY A 104 -6.25 12.25 7.45
CA GLY A 104 -7.44 12.37 6.63
C GLY A 104 -8.76 12.12 7.37
N TRP A 105 -8.73 11.41 8.51
CA TRP A 105 -9.88 11.17 9.36
C TRP A 105 -10.10 12.28 10.38
N ASN A 106 -9.02 12.81 10.97
CA ASN A 106 -9.07 13.87 12.00
C ASN A 106 -9.44 15.23 11.41
N HIS A 107 -9.07 15.45 10.15
CA HIS A 107 -9.29 16.72 9.45
C HIS A 107 -9.95 16.48 8.08
N PRO A 108 -11.21 16.00 8.06
CA PRO A 108 -11.89 15.69 6.80
C PRO A 108 -12.17 16.97 6.00
N GLY A 109 -12.06 16.88 4.68
CA GLY A 109 -12.32 17.98 3.75
C GLY A 109 -11.50 17.85 2.47
N PRO A 110 -11.60 18.82 1.58
CA PRO A 110 -10.84 18.82 0.33
C PRO A 110 -9.33 18.72 0.56
N GLY A 111 -8.67 17.74 -0.05
CA GLY A 111 -7.23 17.49 0.10
C GLY A 111 -6.82 16.67 1.32
N ALA A 112 -7.74 16.32 2.22
CA ALA A 112 -7.44 15.62 3.47
C ALA A 112 -6.77 14.25 3.27
N ASN A 113 -7.27 13.46 2.31
CA ASN A 113 -6.66 12.17 2.00
C ASN A 113 -5.40 12.29 1.15
N VAL A 114 -5.23 13.39 0.40
CA VAL A 114 -3.95 13.72 -0.27
C VAL A 114 -2.90 14.06 0.78
N ASP A 115 -3.22 14.89 1.78
CA ASP A 115 -2.34 15.21 2.91
C ASP A 115 -1.88 13.92 3.62
N ARG A 116 -2.82 13.05 3.98
CA ARG A 116 -2.51 11.74 4.57
C ARG A 116 -1.64 10.88 3.65
N ALA A 117 -1.93 10.85 2.36
CA ALA A 117 -1.19 10.07 1.38
C ALA A 117 0.28 10.53 1.29
N VAL A 118 0.52 11.84 1.28
CA VAL A 118 1.88 12.42 1.27
C VAL A 118 2.67 11.98 2.50
N ARG A 119 2.09 12.09 3.71
CA ARG A 119 2.72 11.63 4.96
C ARG A 119 3.08 10.15 4.88
N PHE A 120 2.13 9.31 4.47
CA PHE A 120 2.35 7.87 4.30
C PHE A 120 3.45 7.57 3.28
N MET A 121 3.46 8.25 2.13
CA MET A 121 4.46 8.07 1.07
C MET A 121 5.86 8.46 1.54
N LEU A 122 6.02 9.57 2.25
CA LEU A 122 7.31 10.03 2.74
C LEU A 122 7.97 9.03 3.71
N PHE A 123 7.21 8.44 4.62
CA PHE A 123 7.73 7.41 5.53
C PHE A 123 7.99 6.09 4.79
N SER A 124 7.00 5.62 4.01
CA SER A 124 7.06 4.31 3.37
C SER A 124 8.13 4.19 2.28
N GLN A 125 8.53 5.31 1.64
CA GLN A 125 9.63 5.29 0.67
C GLN A 125 10.97 4.94 1.31
N ILE A 126 11.19 5.27 2.58
CA ILE A 126 12.44 4.99 3.29
C ILE A 126 12.36 3.67 4.05
N GLU A 127 11.29 3.44 4.83
CA GLU A 127 11.10 2.18 5.55
C GLU A 127 9.68 1.62 5.27
N PRO A 128 9.51 0.71 4.31
CA PRO A 128 8.19 0.21 3.91
C PRO A 128 7.56 -0.80 4.88
N GLY A 129 8.32 -1.39 5.81
CA GLY A 129 7.78 -2.43 6.70
C GLY A 129 6.79 -1.90 7.73
N HIS A 130 7.05 -0.73 8.35
CA HIS A 130 6.13 -0.09 9.28
C HIS A 130 4.83 0.38 8.60
N ALA A 131 4.87 0.59 7.28
CA ALA A 131 3.69 1.05 6.52
C ALA A 131 2.52 0.05 6.60
N CYS A 132 2.78 -1.24 6.80
CA CYS A 132 1.73 -2.26 6.91
C CYS A 132 0.84 -2.05 8.15
N PRO A 133 1.32 -1.99 9.41
CA PRO A 133 0.49 -1.69 10.56
C PRO A 133 -0.12 -0.27 10.50
N VAL A 134 0.57 0.72 9.96
CA VAL A 134 0.03 2.07 9.74
C VAL A 134 -1.17 2.04 8.80
N SER A 135 -1.07 1.32 7.68
CA SER A 135 -2.17 1.14 6.71
C SER A 135 -3.35 0.39 7.31
N MET A 136 -3.12 -0.70 8.05
CA MET A 136 -4.20 -1.46 8.69
C MET A 136 -4.91 -0.63 9.76
N THR A 137 -4.17 0.15 10.57
CA THR A 137 -4.73 1.06 11.57
C THR A 137 -5.59 2.15 10.93
N HIS A 138 -5.10 2.80 9.86
CA HIS A 138 -5.87 3.75 9.05
C HIS A 138 -7.17 3.15 8.52
N SER A 139 -7.06 1.96 7.94
CA SER A 139 -8.17 1.35 7.19
C SER A 139 -9.23 0.73 8.10
N ALA A 140 -8.87 0.33 9.33
CA ALA A 140 -9.81 -0.22 10.31
C ALA A 140 -10.90 0.79 10.71
N VAL A 141 -10.61 2.08 10.65
CA VAL A 141 -11.58 3.15 10.93
C VAL A 141 -12.83 2.99 10.05
N ALA A 142 -12.66 2.73 8.74
CA ALA A 142 -13.78 2.56 7.82
C ALA A 142 -14.70 1.39 8.17
N ALA A 143 -14.16 0.31 8.72
CA ALA A 143 -14.94 -0.86 9.11
C ALA A 143 -15.62 -0.70 10.47
N LEU A 144 -15.11 0.19 11.34
CA LEU A 144 -15.64 0.41 12.69
C LEU A 144 -16.60 1.59 12.78
N GLN A 145 -16.55 2.54 11.85
CA GLN A 145 -17.48 3.68 11.82
C GLN A 145 -18.94 3.20 11.79
N GLY A 146 -19.78 3.82 12.64
CA GLY A 146 -21.20 3.48 12.73
C GLY A 146 -21.50 2.15 13.43
N THR A 147 -20.50 1.47 13.97
CA THR A 147 -20.68 0.26 14.78
C THR A 147 -20.68 0.58 16.27
N PRO A 148 -21.21 -0.31 17.14
CA PRO A 148 -21.14 -0.13 18.59
C PRO A 148 -19.72 -0.03 19.17
N HIS A 149 -18.71 -0.44 18.39
CA HIS A 149 -17.30 -0.41 18.79
C HIS A 149 -16.63 0.95 18.58
N ALA A 150 -17.25 1.85 17.80
CA ALA A 150 -16.68 3.11 17.37
C ALA A 150 -16.26 4.03 18.53
N ASP A 151 -17.13 4.24 19.50
CA ASP A 151 -16.92 5.20 20.58
C ASP A 151 -15.67 4.89 21.44
N PHE A 152 -15.34 3.60 21.59
CA PHE A 152 -14.14 3.19 22.32
C PHE A 152 -12.89 3.19 21.45
N TRP A 153 -12.95 2.58 20.25
CA TRP A 153 -11.77 2.30 19.46
C TRP A 153 -11.32 3.46 18.58
N LEU A 154 -12.26 4.24 17.99
CA LEU A 154 -11.87 5.30 17.03
C LEU A 154 -11.00 6.40 17.67
N PRO A 155 -11.28 6.93 18.88
CA PRO A 155 -10.41 7.93 19.48
C PRO A 155 -8.97 7.44 19.68
N ARG A 156 -8.79 6.13 19.95
CA ARG A 156 -7.47 5.52 20.13
C ARG A 156 -6.76 5.19 18.83
N LEU A 157 -7.53 4.76 17.81
CA LEU A 157 -7.01 4.54 16.46
C LEU A 157 -6.56 5.82 15.76
N LEU A 158 -7.19 6.94 16.09
CA LEU A 158 -6.94 8.25 15.50
C LEU A 158 -5.98 9.12 16.33
N SER A 159 -5.45 8.58 17.43
CA SER A 159 -4.44 9.24 18.26
C SER A 159 -3.12 9.39 17.51
N HIS A 160 -2.47 10.55 17.64
CA HIS A 160 -1.13 10.81 17.11
C HIS A 160 -0.01 10.34 18.05
N SER A 161 -0.31 9.40 18.94
CA SER A 161 0.65 8.79 19.86
C SER A 161 0.94 7.35 19.47
N TYR A 162 2.04 6.80 19.94
CA TYR A 162 2.38 5.39 19.81
C TYR A 162 2.62 4.75 21.17
N ASP A 163 1.91 3.67 21.47
CA ASP A 163 2.11 2.88 22.69
C ASP A 163 2.41 1.42 22.32
N PRO A 164 3.67 0.98 22.41
CA PRO A 164 4.07 -0.39 22.03
C PRO A 164 3.67 -1.44 23.07
N ARG A 165 3.16 -1.06 24.23
CA ARG A 165 2.83 -2.02 25.30
C ARG A 165 1.67 -2.92 24.90
N LEU A 166 1.78 -4.21 25.17
CA LEU A 166 0.69 -5.16 25.01
C LEU A 166 -0.07 -5.29 26.34
N VAL A 167 -0.98 -4.34 26.58
CA VAL A 167 -1.79 -4.22 27.80
C VAL A 167 -3.27 -4.02 27.45
N ASP A 168 -4.16 -4.00 28.45
CA ASP A 168 -5.57 -3.68 28.25
C ASP A 168 -5.72 -2.31 27.56
N ALA A 169 -6.52 -2.26 26.51
CA ALA A 169 -6.72 -1.04 25.73
C ALA A 169 -7.39 0.09 26.53
N HIS A 170 -8.00 -0.20 27.71
CA HIS A 170 -8.47 0.86 28.63
C HIS A 170 -7.30 1.66 29.23
N ASP A 171 -6.11 1.06 29.33
CA ASP A 171 -4.90 1.67 29.86
C ASP A 171 -4.03 2.34 28.79
N LYS A 172 -4.58 2.51 27.57
CA LYS A 172 -3.90 3.10 26.42
C LYS A 172 -4.63 4.29 25.83
N GLU A 173 -3.87 5.29 25.40
CA GLU A 173 -4.37 6.43 24.63
C GLU A 173 -4.31 6.21 23.11
N ALA A 174 -3.48 5.27 22.68
CA ALA A 174 -3.29 4.92 21.28
C ALA A 174 -3.25 3.41 21.09
N VAL A 175 -3.83 2.92 20.01
CA VAL A 175 -3.83 1.50 19.63
C VAL A 175 -3.52 1.33 18.16
N THR A 176 -2.98 0.16 17.82
CA THR A 176 -2.81 -0.28 16.44
C THR A 176 -3.72 -1.46 16.12
N PHE A 177 -4.18 -1.53 14.88
CA PHE A 177 -5.03 -2.62 14.40
C PHE A 177 -4.34 -3.43 13.33
N GLY A 178 -4.62 -4.72 13.34
CA GLY A 178 -4.27 -5.66 12.31
C GLY A 178 -5.49 -6.20 11.57
N MET A 179 -5.23 -6.96 10.51
CA MET A 179 -6.24 -7.67 9.74
C MET A 179 -5.75 -9.08 9.43
N ALA A 180 -6.59 -10.10 9.63
CA ALA A 180 -6.23 -11.48 9.36
C ALA A 180 -7.39 -12.25 8.70
N MET A 181 -7.30 -12.43 7.39
CA MET A 181 -8.34 -13.12 6.59
C MET A 181 -7.88 -14.46 6.04
N THR A 182 -6.64 -14.55 5.54
CA THR A 182 -6.10 -15.71 4.85
C THR A 182 -5.91 -16.91 5.78
N GLU A 183 -6.35 -18.07 5.37
CA GLU A 183 -6.12 -19.36 6.02
C GLU A 183 -5.17 -20.24 5.19
N LYS A 184 -4.72 -21.39 5.72
CA LYS A 184 -3.74 -22.29 5.05
C LYS A 184 -4.22 -22.76 3.67
N GLN A 185 -5.52 -23.01 3.50
CA GLN A 185 -6.13 -23.47 2.24
C GLN A 185 -6.27 -22.35 1.19
N GLY A 186 -6.15 -21.08 1.56
CA GLY A 186 -6.17 -19.96 0.62
C GLY A 186 -6.63 -18.64 1.21
N GLY A 187 -6.34 -17.54 0.48
CA GLY A 187 -6.75 -16.18 0.82
C GLY A 187 -7.59 -15.51 -0.24
N SER A 188 -7.59 -16.03 -1.47
CA SER A 188 -8.35 -15.46 -2.59
C SER A 188 -9.84 -15.75 -2.48
N ASP A 189 -10.22 -16.92 -1.94
CA ASP A 189 -11.58 -17.31 -1.66
C ASP A 189 -11.83 -17.37 -0.15
N VAL A 190 -12.01 -16.19 0.46
CA VAL A 190 -12.25 -16.08 1.91
C VAL A 190 -13.57 -16.69 2.37
N ARG A 191 -14.49 -16.99 1.44
CA ARG A 191 -15.75 -17.68 1.77
C ARG A 191 -15.54 -19.15 2.13
N ALA A 192 -14.44 -19.73 1.65
CA ALA A 192 -14.01 -21.08 1.98
C ALA A 192 -13.23 -21.17 3.31
N ASN A 193 -13.14 -20.10 4.09
CA ASN A 193 -12.52 -20.10 5.41
C ASN A 193 -13.19 -21.11 6.34
N THR A 194 -12.39 -21.75 7.19
CA THR A 194 -12.83 -22.81 8.12
C THR A 194 -12.82 -22.37 9.58
N THR A 195 -12.21 -21.23 9.91
CA THR A 195 -12.32 -20.64 11.26
C THR A 195 -13.79 -20.42 11.60
N ARG A 196 -14.23 -20.92 12.74
CA ARG A 196 -15.62 -20.83 13.21
C ARG A 196 -15.71 -19.92 14.42
N ALA A 197 -16.83 -19.22 14.51
CA ALA A 197 -17.22 -18.44 15.67
C ALA A 197 -18.50 -19.05 16.27
N VAL A 198 -18.52 -19.22 17.59
CA VAL A 198 -19.66 -19.74 18.33
C VAL A 198 -20.15 -18.65 19.28
N PRO A 199 -21.44 -18.27 19.24
CA PRO A 199 -21.97 -17.26 20.16
C PRO A 199 -21.87 -17.73 21.62
N VAL A 200 -21.46 -16.83 22.49
CA VAL A 200 -21.49 -17.09 23.92
C VAL A 200 -22.93 -16.87 24.40
N THR A 201 -23.58 -17.96 24.80
CA THR A 201 -24.98 -17.97 25.26
C THR A 201 -25.09 -18.65 26.62
N GLY A 202 -25.99 -18.20 27.49
CA GLY A 202 -26.36 -18.92 28.72
C GLY A 202 -26.42 -18.05 29.97
N ALA A 203 -26.61 -18.68 31.14
CA ALA A 203 -26.75 -18.05 32.45
C ALA A 203 -25.57 -17.21 32.93
N SER A 204 -24.50 -17.21 32.16
CA SER A 204 -23.30 -16.38 32.33
C SER A 204 -23.33 -15.06 31.54
N ALA A 205 -24.43 -14.71 30.87
CA ALA A 205 -24.52 -13.40 30.18
C ALA A 205 -24.33 -12.21 31.15
N SER A 206 -24.54 -12.42 32.46
CA SER A 206 -24.20 -11.46 33.52
C SER A 206 -22.73 -11.52 33.95
N GLU A 207 -21.97 -12.56 33.51
CA GLU A 207 -20.55 -12.79 33.76
C GLU A 207 -19.73 -12.69 32.46
N GLU A 208 -20.38 -12.46 31.31
CA GLU A 208 -19.69 -12.23 30.05
C GLU A 208 -18.79 -11.02 30.19
N PRO A 209 -17.51 -11.12 29.78
CA PRO A 209 -16.68 -9.94 29.70
C PRO A 209 -17.36 -8.96 28.76
N MET A 210 -17.75 -7.80 29.28
CA MET A 210 -18.24 -6.71 28.44
C MET A 210 -17.16 -6.40 27.42
N GLY A 211 -17.54 -6.24 26.16
CA GLY A 211 -16.65 -5.74 25.12
C GLY A 211 -16.12 -4.36 25.52
N PHE A 212 -15.05 -3.96 24.87
CA PHE A 212 -14.50 -2.63 25.07
C PHE A 212 -15.58 -1.55 24.85
N GLY A 213 -15.60 -0.56 25.74
CA GLY A 213 -16.63 0.48 25.71
C GLY A 213 -18.00 0.05 26.21
N GLY A 214 -18.11 -1.09 26.92
CA GLY A 214 -19.39 -1.59 27.43
C GLY A 214 -20.30 -2.20 26.37
N VAL A 215 -19.75 -2.59 25.22
CA VAL A 215 -20.53 -3.25 24.15
C VAL A 215 -21.09 -4.57 24.67
N THR A 216 -22.41 -4.67 24.69
CA THR A 216 -23.16 -5.88 25.05
C THR A 216 -23.69 -6.56 23.79
N GLY A 217 -23.59 -7.89 23.74
CA GLY A 217 -24.00 -8.68 22.58
C GLY A 217 -22.92 -8.82 21.50
N GLY A 218 -23.17 -9.73 20.57
CA GLY A 218 -22.21 -10.03 19.50
C GLY A 218 -20.93 -10.73 19.96
N HIS A 219 -20.85 -11.18 21.22
CA HIS A 219 -19.70 -11.88 21.77
C HIS A 219 -19.66 -13.34 21.28
N HIS A 220 -18.52 -13.76 20.79
CA HIS A 220 -18.28 -15.10 20.22
C HIS A 220 -16.93 -15.63 20.66
N LEU A 221 -16.78 -16.95 20.62
CA LEU A 221 -15.53 -17.66 20.75
C LEU A 221 -15.10 -18.17 19.37
N LEU A 222 -13.92 -17.75 18.93
CA LEU A 222 -13.37 -18.10 17.63
C LEU A 222 -12.38 -19.25 17.78
N THR A 223 -12.55 -20.30 16.95
CA THR A 223 -11.62 -21.44 16.88
C THR A 223 -11.20 -21.67 15.44
N GLY A 224 -9.90 -21.75 15.18
CA GLY A 224 -9.33 -21.92 13.85
C GLY A 224 -7.91 -21.39 13.74
N HIS A 225 -7.57 -20.89 12.55
CA HIS A 225 -6.22 -20.40 12.29
C HIS A 225 -6.20 -19.30 11.23
N LYS A 226 -5.10 -18.51 11.22
CA LYS A 226 -4.79 -17.62 10.11
C LYS A 226 -3.35 -17.86 9.64
N TRP A 227 -3.16 -17.85 8.31
CA TRP A 227 -1.87 -18.17 7.68
C TRP A 227 -0.97 -16.96 7.49
N PHE A 228 -1.58 -15.77 7.35
CA PHE A 228 -0.91 -14.47 7.37
C PHE A 228 -1.65 -13.54 8.32
N CYS A 229 -1.04 -13.24 9.46
CA CYS A 229 -1.44 -12.22 10.41
C CYS A 229 -0.27 -11.26 10.55
N SER A 230 -0.33 -10.16 9.84
CA SER A 230 0.70 -9.12 9.91
C SER A 230 0.53 -8.28 11.17
N ALA A 231 1.65 -7.76 11.67
CA ALA A 231 1.71 -6.97 12.89
C ALA A 231 1.02 -7.65 14.09
N PRO A 232 1.42 -8.89 14.46
CA PRO A 232 0.77 -9.66 15.54
C PRO A 232 0.86 -9.00 16.92
N GLN A 233 1.69 -7.96 17.06
CA GLN A 233 1.77 -7.11 18.24
C GLN A 233 0.64 -6.07 18.33
N SER A 234 -0.18 -5.89 17.28
CA SER A 234 -1.32 -4.96 17.29
C SER A 234 -2.31 -5.27 18.43
N ASP A 235 -2.98 -4.25 18.94
CA ASP A 235 -3.89 -4.34 20.08
C ASP A 235 -5.14 -5.16 19.77
N ALA A 236 -5.65 -5.04 18.54
CA ALA A 236 -6.80 -5.81 18.06
C ALA A 236 -6.69 -6.09 16.55
N PHE A 237 -7.54 -7.01 16.09
CA PHE A 237 -7.62 -7.42 14.69
C PHE A 237 -9.06 -7.43 14.21
N LEU A 238 -9.26 -7.12 12.92
CA LEU A 238 -10.45 -7.50 12.20
C LEU A 238 -10.21 -8.85 11.52
N MET A 239 -11.02 -9.86 11.86
CA MET A 239 -10.88 -11.23 11.38
C MET A 239 -12.19 -11.76 10.81
N LEU A 240 -12.08 -12.62 9.81
CA LEU A 240 -13.25 -13.36 9.27
C LEU A 240 -13.36 -14.74 9.91
N ALA A 241 -14.58 -15.11 10.30
CA ALA A 241 -14.93 -16.45 10.76
C ALA A 241 -16.34 -16.83 10.29
N GLN A 242 -16.62 -18.14 10.25
CA GLN A 242 -17.92 -18.70 9.86
C GLN A 242 -18.90 -18.66 11.03
N LEU A 243 -20.08 -18.14 10.76
CA LEU A 243 -21.31 -18.37 11.51
C LEU A 243 -22.25 -19.28 10.68
N ASP A 244 -23.36 -19.67 11.22
CA ASP A 244 -24.38 -20.43 10.48
C ASP A 244 -24.97 -19.58 9.34
N GLU A 245 -25.04 -18.25 9.51
CA GLU A 245 -25.46 -17.29 8.50
C GLU A 245 -24.40 -17.04 7.41
N GLY A 246 -23.16 -17.50 7.62
CA GLY A 246 -22.03 -17.34 6.70
C GLY A 246 -20.87 -16.54 7.28
N VAL A 247 -19.92 -16.21 6.40
CA VAL A 247 -18.70 -15.49 6.79
C VAL A 247 -19.03 -14.14 7.40
N SER A 248 -18.55 -13.92 8.63
CA SER A 248 -18.81 -12.72 9.44
C SER A 248 -17.50 -12.09 9.89
N CYS A 249 -17.52 -10.79 10.18
CA CYS A 249 -16.35 -10.03 10.63
C CYS A 249 -16.37 -9.87 12.15
N PHE A 250 -15.22 -10.06 12.79
CA PHE A 250 -15.07 -9.98 14.24
C PHE A 250 -13.90 -9.06 14.60
N LEU A 251 -14.11 -8.23 15.62
CA LEU A 251 -13.07 -7.53 16.34
C LEU A 251 -12.51 -8.47 17.40
N VAL A 252 -11.23 -8.81 17.30
CA VAL A 252 -10.52 -9.77 18.16
C VAL A 252 -9.35 -9.07 18.84
N PRO A 253 -9.46 -8.66 20.12
CA PRO A 253 -8.37 -8.02 20.84
C PRO A 253 -7.29 -9.03 21.25
N ARG A 254 -6.06 -8.56 21.44
CA ARG A 254 -4.97 -9.38 21.98
C ARG A 254 -5.06 -9.54 23.51
N ILE A 255 -5.43 -8.46 24.17
CA ILE A 255 -5.66 -8.43 25.62
C ILE A 255 -7.14 -8.15 25.85
N LEU A 256 -7.74 -8.92 26.72
CA LEU A 256 -9.15 -8.75 27.11
C LEU A 256 -9.31 -7.62 28.13
N PRO A 257 -10.52 -7.05 28.27
CA PRO A 257 -10.83 -6.19 29.40
C PRO A 257 -10.47 -6.87 30.73
N GLY A 258 -9.71 -6.17 31.57
CA GLY A 258 -9.17 -6.73 32.81
C GLY A 258 -7.76 -7.36 32.67
N GLY A 259 -7.13 -7.28 31.50
CA GLY A 259 -5.71 -7.56 31.30
C GLY A 259 -5.36 -9.01 30.98
N ALA A 260 -6.35 -9.91 30.89
CA ALA A 260 -6.08 -11.29 30.50
C ALA A 260 -5.70 -11.41 29.03
N ARG A 261 -4.75 -12.27 28.69
CA ARG A 261 -4.41 -12.58 27.28
C ARG A 261 -5.56 -13.34 26.61
N ASN A 262 -5.93 -12.91 25.42
CA ASN A 262 -6.91 -13.61 24.59
C ASN A 262 -6.36 -14.91 23.98
N GLY A 263 -7.23 -15.77 23.49
CA GLY A 263 -6.90 -17.07 22.87
C GLY A 263 -6.20 -16.98 21.50
N VAL A 264 -5.53 -15.89 21.19
CA VAL A 264 -4.73 -15.68 19.96
C VAL A 264 -3.31 -16.14 20.20
N ARG A 265 -2.89 -17.24 19.53
CA ARG A 265 -1.58 -17.87 19.73
C ARG A 265 -0.73 -17.76 18.48
N ILE A 266 0.43 -17.09 18.60
CA ILE A 266 1.42 -17.02 17.53
C ILE A 266 2.14 -18.35 17.45
N GLN A 267 2.18 -18.97 16.25
CA GLN A 267 2.89 -20.22 16.01
C GLN A 267 4.33 -19.97 15.58
N ARG A 268 4.54 -19.04 14.67
CA ARG A 268 5.85 -18.56 14.22
C ARG A 268 5.73 -17.28 13.43
N LEU A 269 6.83 -16.56 13.25
CA LEU A 269 6.96 -15.50 12.28
C LEU A 269 7.37 -16.09 10.91
N LYS A 270 6.95 -15.42 9.84
CA LYS A 270 7.29 -15.78 8.45
C LYS A 270 8.71 -15.28 8.12
N ASP A 271 9.55 -16.13 7.54
CA ASP A 271 10.74 -15.70 6.82
C ASP A 271 10.34 -15.23 5.42
N LYS A 272 10.55 -13.95 5.11
CA LYS A 272 10.02 -13.29 3.93
C LYS A 272 11.12 -12.75 3.04
N LEU A 273 10.84 -12.61 1.73
CA LEU A 273 11.73 -11.96 0.77
C LEU A 273 12.05 -10.51 1.15
N GLY A 274 11.01 -9.73 1.42
CA GLY A 274 11.04 -8.34 1.85
C GLY A 274 10.08 -8.09 3.00
N ASN A 275 9.79 -6.82 3.32
CA ASN A 275 8.94 -6.43 4.45
C ASN A 275 9.45 -7.04 5.78
N LYS A 276 10.77 -7.10 5.93
CA LYS A 276 11.42 -7.88 7.00
C LYS A 276 11.30 -7.22 8.37
N SER A 277 11.22 -5.90 8.43
CA SER A 277 11.00 -5.15 9.67
C SER A 277 9.59 -5.33 10.23
N ASN A 278 8.61 -5.66 9.39
CA ASN A 278 7.25 -6.00 9.81
C ASN A 278 7.17 -7.48 10.21
N ALA A 279 6.68 -7.78 11.39
CA ALA A 279 6.35 -9.14 11.78
C ALA A 279 5.10 -9.60 11.01
N SER A 280 5.18 -10.77 10.38
CA SER A 280 4.03 -11.46 9.80
C SER A 280 4.01 -12.88 10.37
N SER A 281 2.87 -13.29 10.91
CA SER A 281 2.79 -14.52 11.71
C SER A 281 1.77 -15.51 11.17
N GLU A 282 1.95 -16.78 11.58
CA GLU A 282 0.91 -17.80 11.60
C GLU A 282 0.30 -17.79 13.00
N ILE A 283 -1.03 -17.73 13.08
CA ILE A 283 -1.73 -17.76 14.36
C ILE A 283 -2.76 -18.88 14.40
N GLU A 284 -3.02 -19.37 15.60
CA GLU A 284 -4.16 -20.20 15.92
C GLU A 284 -5.06 -19.49 16.94
N LEU A 285 -6.35 -19.69 16.78
CA LEU A 285 -7.40 -19.15 17.64
C LEU A 285 -7.93 -20.29 18.51
N HIS A 286 -7.71 -20.20 19.80
CA HIS A 286 -8.15 -21.17 20.80
C HIS A 286 -9.25 -20.55 21.63
N GLU A 287 -10.49 -20.68 21.16
CA GLU A 287 -11.65 -20.03 21.80
C GLU A 287 -11.37 -18.55 22.05
N ALA A 288 -10.77 -17.89 21.03
CA ALA A 288 -10.43 -16.48 21.13
C ALA A 288 -11.71 -15.64 21.19
N HIS A 289 -11.82 -14.80 22.21
CA HIS A 289 -12.93 -13.88 22.35
C HIS A 289 -12.92 -12.85 21.21
N GLY A 290 -14.07 -12.67 20.57
CA GLY A 290 -14.27 -11.69 19.51
C GLY A 290 -15.69 -11.14 19.54
N TRP A 291 -15.86 -9.92 19.06
CA TRP A 291 -17.15 -9.25 18.98
C TRP A 291 -17.51 -9.00 17.53
N LEU A 292 -18.74 -9.31 17.16
CA LEU A 292 -19.26 -9.16 15.81
C LEU A 292 -19.18 -7.70 15.38
N VAL A 293 -18.66 -7.46 14.17
CA VAL A 293 -18.62 -6.16 13.50
C VAL A 293 -19.54 -6.21 12.28
N GLY A 294 -20.56 -5.37 12.28
CA GLY A 294 -21.59 -5.39 11.24
C GLY A 294 -22.60 -6.51 11.41
N GLU A 295 -23.18 -7.00 10.32
CA GLU A 295 -24.26 -8.01 10.31
C GLU A 295 -23.71 -9.43 10.16
N PRO A 296 -24.33 -10.44 10.80
CA PRO A 296 -24.01 -11.85 10.57
C PRO A 296 -24.09 -12.22 9.07
N GLY A 297 -23.17 -13.05 8.59
CA GLY A 297 -23.10 -13.47 7.19
C GLY A 297 -22.65 -12.37 6.18
N ARG A 298 -22.41 -11.15 6.66
CA ARG A 298 -22.00 -10.02 5.84
C ARG A 298 -20.53 -9.60 6.01
N GLY A 299 -19.70 -10.43 6.62
CA GLY A 299 -18.32 -10.11 6.97
C GLY A 299 -17.44 -9.67 5.80
N VAL A 300 -17.63 -10.25 4.61
CA VAL A 300 -16.91 -9.81 3.41
C VAL A 300 -17.28 -8.37 3.04
N ARG A 301 -18.55 -7.98 3.18
CA ARG A 301 -18.98 -6.60 2.92
C ARG A 301 -18.39 -5.63 3.93
N THR A 302 -18.35 -6.01 5.20
CA THR A 302 -17.75 -5.19 6.27
C THR A 302 -16.25 -4.97 6.05
N ILE A 303 -15.50 -6.03 5.72
CA ILE A 303 -14.05 -5.94 5.57
C ILE A 303 -13.62 -5.27 4.25
N ILE A 304 -14.48 -5.25 3.21
CA ILE A 304 -14.14 -4.69 1.91
C ILE A 304 -13.88 -3.18 1.97
N GLU A 305 -14.51 -2.47 2.89
CA GLU A 305 -14.25 -1.05 3.11
C GLU A 305 -12.81 -0.83 3.59
N MET A 306 -12.34 -1.70 4.50
CA MET A 306 -10.95 -1.71 4.91
C MET A 306 -10.02 -2.07 3.74
N VAL A 307 -10.36 -3.12 2.97
CA VAL A 307 -9.56 -3.59 1.83
C VAL A 307 -9.41 -2.53 0.73
N ASN A 308 -10.43 -1.74 0.46
CA ASN A 308 -10.35 -0.68 -0.55
C ASN A 308 -9.31 0.39 -0.17
N ARG A 309 -9.20 0.72 1.12
CA ARG A 309 -8.20 1.68 1.62
C ARG A 309 -6.79 1.08 1.64
N THR A 310 -6.64 -0.17 2.08
CA THR A 310 -5.34 -0.85 2.01
C THR A 310 -4.86 -1.09 0.58
N ARG A 311 -5.76 -1.24 -0.39
CA ARG A 311 -5.42 -1.27 -1.83
C ARG A 311 -4.86 0.07 -2.32
N LEU A 312 -5.46 1.18 -1.90
CA LEU A 312 -4.89 2.50 -2.18
C LEU A 312 -3.49 2.63 -1.57
N ASP A 313 -3.31 2.17 -0.34
CA ASP A 313 -1.99 2.20 0.32
C ASP A 313 -0.95 1.30 -0.38
N CYS A 314 -1.37 0.21 -1.04
CA CYS A 314 -0.47 -0.54 -1.93
C CYS A 314 -0.02 0.29 -3.14
N VAL A 315 -0.90 1.11 -3.71
CA VAL A 315 -0.56 2.03 -4.81
C VAL A 315 0.41 3.10 -4.31
N LEU A 316 0.11 3.75 -3.18
CA LEU A 316 0.96 4.75 -2.54
C LEU A 316 2.35 4.19 -2.20
N GLY A 317 2.41 3.01 -1.57
CA GLY A 317 3.66 2.34 -1.20
C GLY A 317 4.49 1.90 -2.41
N SER A 318 3.85 1.48 -3.51
CA SER A 318 4.57 1.15 -4.75
C SER A 318 5.13 2.40 -5.41
N ALA A 319 4.34 3.48 -5.52
CA ALA A 319 4.76 4.75 -6.10
C ALA A 319 5.93 5.37 -5.32
N SER A 320 5.85 5.39 -3.98
CA SER A 320 6.92 5.89 -3.12
C SER A 320 8.20 5.05 -3.22
N GLY A 321 8.06 3.71 -3.33
CA GLY A 321 9.19 2.82 -3.56
C GLY A 321 9.86 3.04 -4.93
N MET A 322 9.09 3.30 -5.99
CA MET A 322 9.62 3.67 -7.30
C MET A 322 10.35 5.02 -7.22
N ARG A 323 9.75 6.03 -6.58
CA ARG A 323 10.40 7.34 -6.39
C ARG A 323 11.75 7.20 -5.70
N GLN A 324 11.83 6.45 -4.61
CA GLN A 324 13.08 6.27 -3.89
C GLN A 324 14.11 5.49 -4.73
N ALA A 325 13.67 4.51 -5.51
CA ALA A 325 14.57 3.74 -6.36
C ALA A 325 15.22 4.61 -7.45
N VAL A 326 14.44 5.46 -8.14
CA VAL A 326 14.99 6.36 -9.16
C VAL A 326 15.85 7.46 -8.55
N ALA A 327 15.48 8.00 -7.38
CA ALA A 327 16.28 8.99 -6.69
C ALA A 327 17.69 8.48 -6.33
N GLU A 328 17.79 7.24 -5.84
CA GLU A 328 19.08 6.59 -5.57
C GLU A 328 19.88 6.31 -6.86
N ALA A 329 19.22 5.91 -7.93
CA ALA A 329 19.86 5.67 -9.22
C ALA A 329 20.43 6.97 -9.82
N VAL A 330 19.66 8.05 -9.80
CA VAL A 330 20.09 9.37 -10.28
C VAL A 330 21.23 9.92 -9.42
N TRP A 331 21.10 9.83 -8.08
CA TRP A 331 22.17 10.24 -7.16
C TRP A 331 23.48 9.52 -7.46
N HIS A 332 23.42 8.21 -7.65
CA HIS A 332 24.59 7.43 -8.02
C HIS A 332 25.17 7.89 -9.37
N ALA A 333 24.33 8.06 -10.38
CA ALA A 333 24.74 8.45 -11.73
C ALA A 333 25.38 9.86 -11.78
N GLN A 334 24.96 10.78 -10.92
CA GLN A 334 25.53 12.11 -10.76
C GLN A 334 26.94 12.09 -10.15
N HIS A 335 27.26 11.09 -9.29
CA HIS A 335 28.50 11.02 -8.51
C HIS A 335 29.47 9.94 -8.99
N ARG A 336 29.08 9.13 -9.99
CA ARG A 336 29.88 8.05 -10.56
C ARG A 336 30.26 8.36 -12.00
N SER A 337 31.51 8.13 -12.35
CA SER A 337 32.00 8.29 -13.73
C SER A 337 32.51 6.98 -14.31
N ALA A 338 32.30 6.78 -15.60
CA ALA A 338 32.87 5.69 -16.41
C ALA A 338 33.10 6.21 -17.84
N PHE A 339 34.07 5.64 -18.55
CA PHE A 339 34.39 6.02 -19.94
C PHE A 339 34.64 7.52 -20.14
N GLY A 340 35.18 8.19 -19.12
CA GLY A 340 35.57 9.61 -19.18
C GLY A 340 34.43 10.62 -18.92
N ALA A 341 33.22 10.19 -18.59
CA ALA A 341 32.09 11.06 -18.28
C ALA A 341 31.33 10.55 -17.05
N ARG A 342 30.54 11.44 -16.39
CA ARG A 342 29.58 10.98 -15.37
C ARG A 342 28.54 10.09 -16.01
N LEU A 343 28.00 9.13 -15.24
CA LEU A 343 26.97 8.24 -15.77
C LEU A 343 25.72 9.02 -16.20
N VAL A 344 25.33 10.05 -15.45
CA VAL A 344 24.17 10.91 -15.76
C VAL A 344 24.31 11.69 -17.07
N ASP A 345 25.53 11.88 -17.58
CA ASP A 345 25.80 12.58 -18.84
C ASP A 345 25.83 11.62 -20.04
N GLN A 346 25.76 10.30 -19.81
CA GLN A 346 25.80 9.29 -20.89
C GLN A 346 24.42 9.06 -21.49
N PRO A 347 24.26 9.10 -22.83
CA PRO A 347 22.94 9.05 -23.47
C PRO A 347 22.09 7.84 -23.10
N LEU A 348 22.67 6.63 -23.03
CA LEU A 348 21.93 5.42 -22.66
C LEU A 348 21.45 5.47 -21.21
N MET A 349 22.31 5.92 -20.27
CA MET A 349 21.91 6.07 -18.87
C MET A 349 20.81 7.12 -18.73
N ARG A 350 20.89 8.24 -19.47
CA ARG A 350 19.81 9.26 -19.45
C ARG A 350 18.48 8.70 -19.90
N SER A 351 18.46 7.86 -20.93
CA SER A 351 17.23 7.21 -21.42
C SER A 351 16.62 6.29 -20.33
N VAL A 352 17.45 5.52 -19.64
CA VAL A 352 17.00 4.65 -18.53
C VAL A 352 16.45 5.48 -17.37
N LEU A 353 17.21 6.49 -16.91
CA LEU A 353 16.80 7.34 -15.78
C LEU A 353 15.50 8.11 -16.09
N ALA A 354 15.36 8.62 -17.33
CA ALA A 354 14.15 9.30 -17.79
C ALA A 354 12.93 8.38 -17.77
N ASP A 355 13.08 7.13 -18.21
CA ASP A 355 11.99 6.16 -18.26
C ASP A 355 11.57 5.70 -16.83
N LEU A 356 12.55 5.50 -15.94
CA LEU A 356 12.28 5.23 -14.52
C LEU A 356 11.55 6.40 -13.86
N GLN A 357 11.98 7.64 -14.11
CA GLN A 357 11.30 8.82 -13.59
C GLN A 357 9.88 8.95 -14.12
N LEU A 358 9.68 8.73 -15.42
CA LEU A 358 8.37 8.80 -16.05
C LEU A 358 7.37 7.80 -15.43
N GLU A 359 7.81 6.58 -15.15
CA GLU A 359 7.00 5.57 -14.47
C GLU A 359 6.67 5.97 -13.03
N ALA A 360 7.67 6.48 -12.28
CA ALA A 360 7.49 6.93 -10.90
C ALA A 360 6.56 8.15 -10.81
N GLU A 361 6.65 9.10 -11.75
CA GLU A 361 5.73 10.25 -11.82
C GLU A 361 4.30 9.81 -12.12
N ALA A 362 4.10 8.96 -13.12
CA ALA A 362 2.78 8.44 -13.45
C ALA A 362 2.13 7.70 -12.28
N ALA A 363 2.93 6.92 -11.54
CA ALA A 363 2.47 6.25 -10.33
C ALA A 363 2.12 7.24 -9.22
N THR A 364 2.94 8.27 -8.99
CA THR A 364 2.74 9.29 -7.95
C THR A 364 1.47 10.12 -8.22
N TRP A 365 1.33 10.66 -9.43
CA TRP A 365 0.14 11.44 -9.81
C TRP A 365 -1.15 10.62 -9.69
N THR A 366 -1.13 9.38 -10.17
CA THR A 366 -2.29 8.48 -10.07
C THR A 366 -2.62 8.16 -8.60
N ALA A 367 -1.61 7.92 -7.76
CA ALA A 367 -1.79 7.65 -6.34
C ALA A 367 -2.44 8.83 -5.60
N LEU A 368 -1.98 10.07 -5.87
CA LEU A 368 -2.55 11.29 -5.28
C LEU A 368 -3.98 11.58 -5.80
N HIS A 369 -4.22 11.37 -7.09
CA HIS A 369 -5.55 11.53 -7.67
C HIS A 369 -6.57 10.56 -7.04
N LEU A 370 -6.18 9.30 -6.86
CA LEU A 370 -7.02 8.31 -6.17
C LEU A 370 -7.21 8.66 -4.69
N ALA A 371 -6.20 9.19 -4.01
CA ALA A 371 -6.35 9.68 -2.65
C ALA A 371 -7.36 10.84 -2.58
N ARG A 372 -7.30 11.79 -3.52
CA ARG A 372 -8.25 12.91 -3.63
C ARG A 372 -9.69 12.42 -3.81
N ALA A 373 -9.92 11.36 -4.58
CA ALA A 373 -11.23 10.75 -4.77
C ALA A 373 -11.83 10.13 -3.48
N HIS A 374 -11.06 10.03 -2.39
CA HIS A 374 -11.54 9.63 -1.07
C HIS A 374 -11.95 10.81 -0.18
N ASP A 375 -11.71 12.06 -0.58
CA ASP A 375 -12.10 13.24 0.21
C ASP A 375 -13.60 13.52 0.11
N ASP A 376 -14.18 13.25 -1.04
CA ASP A 376 -15.60 13.46 -1.29
C ASP A 376 -16.40 12.17 -1.03
N SER A 377 -17.57 12.34 -0.44
CA SER A 377 -18.56 11.29 -0.25
C SER A 377 -19.57 11.22 -1.39
N SER A 378 -19.33 11.94 -2.51
CA SER A 378 -20.20 11.88 -3.66
C SER A 378 -20.34 10.46 -4.22
N ALA A 379 -21.50 10.14 -4.77
CA ALA A 379 -21.71 8.84 -5.39
C ALA A 379 -20.78 8.65 -6.60
N GLU A 380 -20.52 9.73 -7.36
CA GLU A 380 -19.67 9.69 -8.54
C GLU A 380 -18.21 9.36 -8.21
N ASP A 381 -17.64 9.97 -7.17
CA ASP A 381 -16.29 9.64 -6.71
C ASP A 381 -16.22 8.21 -6.14
N ALA A 382 -17.26 7.76 -5.43
CA ALA A 382 -17.33 6.40 -4.94
C ALA A 382 -17.36 5.38 -6.09
N ASP A 383 -18.14 5.64 -7.11
CA ASP A 383 -18.26 4.83 -8.32
C ASP A 383 -16.93 4.81 -9.10
N PHE A 384 -16.29 5.96 -9.30
CA PHE A 384 -14.99 6.07 -9.95
C PHE A 384 -13.91 5.25 -9.23
N ARG A 385 -13.71 5.51 -7.92
CA ARG A 385 -12.64 4.84 -7.16
C ARG A 385 -12.84 3.33 -7.01
N ARG A 386 -14.09 2.81 -7.14
CA ARG A 386 -14.39 1.37 -7.08
C ARG A 386 -13.61 0.58 -8.14
N ILE A 387 -13.51 1.10 -9.36
CA ILE A 387 -12.75 0.46 -10.45
C ILE A 387 -11.34 1.03 -10.52
N ALA A 388 -11.16 2.34 -10.44
CA ALA A 388 -9.88 3.00 -10.65
C ALA A 388 -8.80 2.54 -9.65
N THR A 389 -9.15 2.36 -8.36
CA THR A 389 -8.20 1.86 -7.34
C THR A 389 -7.76 0.43 -7.66
N ALA A 390 -8.68 -0.45 -8.07
CA ALA A 390 -8.34 -1.82 -8.42
C ALA A 390 -7.42 -1.88 -9.67
N VAL A 391 -7.75 -1.10 -10.70
CA VAL A 391 -6.97 -0.99 -11.94
C VAL A 391 -5.56 -0.45 -11.66
N ALA A 392 -5.44 0.63 -10.89
CA ALA A 392 -4.16 1.21 -10.50
C ALA A 392 -3.34 0.24 -9.65
N LYS A 393 -3.97 -0.42 -8.67
CA LYS A 393 -3.30 -1.43 -7.83
C LYS A 393 -2.76 -2.59 -8.67
N TYR A 394 -3.54 -3.09 -9.63
CA TYR A 394 -3.06 -4.13 -10.54
C TYR A 394 -1.78 -3.71 -11.25
N TRP A 395 -1.78 -2.54 -11.86
CA TRP A 395 -0.70 -2.10 -12.74
C TRP A 395 0.51 -1.58 -11.98
N ILE A 396 0.33 -0.55 -11.15
CA ILE A 396 1.43 0.13 -10.46
C ILE A 396 2.21 -0.84 -9.57
N CYS A 397 1.52 -1.69 -8.80
CA CYS A 397 2.21 -2.68 -7.97
C CYS A 397 2.95 -3.76 -8.77
N LYS A 398 2.49 -4.08 -9.99
CA LYS A 398 3.19 -5.01 -10.87
C LYS A 398 4.41 -4.41 -11.55
N ARG A 399 4.38 -3.09 -11.79
CA ARG A 399 5.53 -2.38 -12.37
C ARG A 399 6.66 -2.18 -11.36
N GLY A 400 6.34 -2.14 -10.06
CA GLY A 400 7.31 -1.89 -9.01
C GLY A 400 8.56 -2.79 -9.02
N PRO A 401 8.44 -4.12 -9.12
CA PRO A 401 9.59 -5.01 -9.14
C PRO A 401 10.55 -4.77 -10.32
N GLU A 402 10.04 -4.61 -11.54
CA GLU A 402 10.87 -4.36 -12.73
C GLU A 402 11.53 -2.99 -12.64
N HIS A 403 10.80 -1.97 -12.20
CA HIS A 403 11.34 -0.63 -11.97
C HIS A 403 12.49 -0.63 -10.95
N ALA A 404 12.30 -1.29 -9.81
CA ALA A 404 13.33 -1.37 -8.78
C ALA A 404 14.55 -2.20 -9.21
N TYR A 405 14.35 -3.21 -10.06
CA TYR A 405 15.42 -3.99 -10.66
C TYR A 405 16.27 -3.13 -11.61
N GLU A 406 15.65 -2.38 -12.51
CA GLU A 406 16.37 -1.51 -13.43
C GLU A 406 17.14 -0.41 -12.71
N ALA A 407 16.53 0.20 -11.68
CA ALA A 407 17.22 1.17 -10.82
C ALA A 407 18.43 0.55 -10.11
N LEU A 408 18.31 -0.70 -9.65
CA LEU A 408 19.41 -1.47 -9.05
C LEU A 408 20.54 -1.68 -10.05
N GLU A 409 20.21 -2.01 -11.31
CA GLU A 409 21.18 -2.22 -12.38
C GLU A 409 21.99 -0.97 -12.68
N CYS A 410 21.40 0.23 -12.56
CA CYS A 410 22.10 1.51 -12.70
C CYS A 410 23.31 1.66 -11.76
N LEU A 411 23.31 0.98 -10.60
CA LEU A 411 24.43 0.99 -9.65
C LEU A 411 25.48 -0.10 -9.94
N GLY A 412 25.23 -0.97 -10.91
CA GLY A 412 26.07 -2.14 -11.18
C GLY A 412 26.17 -3.06 -9.96
N GLY A 413 27.38 -3.61 -9.68
CA GLY A 413 27.59 -4.51 -8.55
C GLY A 413 27.21 -3.91 -7.18
N ASN A 414 27.30 -2.59 -7.02
CA ASN A 414 26.90 -1.92 -5.78
C ASN A 414 25.40 -2.06 -5.51
N GLY A 415 24.56 -1.99 -6.55
CA GLY A 415 23.11 -2.17 -6.43
C GLY A 415 22.70 -3.56 -5.91
N TYR A 416 23.54 -4.56 -6.11
CA TYR A 416 23.28 -5.95 -5.72
C TYR A 416 23.74 -6.29 -4.30
N THR A 417 24.38 -5.34 -3.59
CA THR A 417 24.91 -5.57 -2.24
C THR A 417 24.04 -4.87 -1.18
N GLU A 418 24.02 -5.44 0.04
CA GLU A 418 23.24 -4.91 1.17
C GLU A 418 23.82 -3.61 1.77
N ASP A 419 25.00 -3.18 1.34
CA ASP A 419 25.60 -1.92 1.77
C ASP A 419 24.99 -0.70 1.05
N PHE A 420 24.32 -0.94 -0.07
CA PHE A 420 23.56 0.04 -0.84
C PHE A 420 22.06 -0.22 -0.73
N PRO A 421 21.20 0.81 -0.86
CA PRO A 421 19.78 0.68 -0.51
C PRO A 421 18.95 -0.14 -1.52
N LEU A 422 19.39 -0.29 -2.79
CA LEU A 422 18.53 -0.81 -3.86
C LEU A 422 18.25 -2.32 -3.76
N ALA A 423 19.13 -3.12 -3.15
CA ALA A 423 18.85 -4.53 -2.87
C ALA A 423 17.62 -4.69 -1.97
N MET A 424 17.49 -3.87 -0.93
CA MET A 424 16.30 -3.82 -0.07
C MET A 424 15.09 -3.31 -0.86
N ARG A 425 15.22 -2.19 -1.60
CA ARG A 425 14.11 -1.60 -2.38
C ARG A 425 13.50 -2.60 -3.36
N TYR A 426 14.32 -3.36 -4.06
CA TYR A 426 13.85 -4.42 -4.96
C TYR A 426 13.04 -5.48 -4.21
N ARG A 427 13.51 -5.96 -3.04
CA ARG A 427 12.82 -6.98 -2.26
C ARG A 427 11.47 -6.52 -1.69
N GLU A 428 11.27 -5.23 -1.50
CA GLU A 428 10.01 -4.68 -0.97
C GLU A 428 8.89 -4.67 -2.01
N GLN A 429 9.19 -4.48 -3.29
CA GLN A 429 8.18 -4.28 -4.32
C GLN A 429 7.27 -5.50 -4.59
N PRO A 430 7.76 -6.75 -4.63
CA PRO A 430 6.91 -7.89 -5.01
C PRO A 430 5.69 -8.08 -4.11
N VAL A 431 5.77 -7.81 -2.81
CA VAL A 431 4.66 -8.01 -1.87
C VAL A 431 3.47 -7.11 -2.19
N MET A 432 3.70 -5.91 -2.72
CA MET A 432 2.65 -4.95 -3.09
C MET A 432 1.71 -5.51 -4.15
N ALA A 433 2.20 -6.35 -5.07
CA ALA A 433 1.40 -7.01 -6.08
C ALA A 433 0.71 -8.32 -5.59
N VAL A 434 1.07 -8.80 -4.39
CA VAL A 434 0.58 -10.09 -3.85
C VAL A 434 -0.54 -9.88 -2.84
N TRP A 435 -0.32 -9.06 -1.81
CA TRP A 435 -1.32 -8.82 -0.78
C TRP A 435 -2.48 -7.95 -1.28
N GLU A 436 -3.59 -7.88 -0.54
CA GLU A 436 -4.82 -7.13 -0.90
C GLU A 436 -5.42 -7.53 -2.26
N GLY A 437 -5.11 -8.74 -2.71
CA GLY A 437 -5.49 -9.32 -3.98
C GLY A 437 -4.33 -9.36 -4.98
N SER A 438 -3.95 -10.59 -5.35
CA SER A 438 -2.96 -10.80 -6.42
C SER A 438 -3.53 -10.41 -7.79
N GLY A 439 -2.66 -10.29 -8.79
CA GLY A 439 -3.05 -9.79 -10.12
C GLY A 439 -4.30 -10.45 -10.71
N ASN A 440 -4.42 -11.79 -10.66
CA ASN A 440 -5.62 -12.47 -11.17
C ASN A 440 -6.88 -12.15 -10.36
N VAL A 441 -6.75 -12.06 -9.02
CA VAL A 441 -7.88 -11.72 -8.15
C VAL A 441 -8.39 -10.30 -8.46
N ILE A 442 -7.48 -9.35 -8.67
CA ILE A 442 -7.85 -7.98 -9.04
C ILE A 442 -8.52 -7.93 -10.41
N VAL A 443 -7.97 -8.64 -11.42
CA VAL A 443 -8.58 -8.70 -12.76
C VAL A 443 -10.01 -9.24 -12.69
N LEU A 444 -10.23 -10.32 -11.95
CA LEU A 444 -11.56 -10.88 -11.76
C LEU A 444 -12.49 -9.94 -10.98
N ASP A 445 -11.96 -9.16 -10.04
CA ASP A 445 -12.73 -8.14 -9.30
C ASP A 445 -13.15 -6.99 -10.23
N VAL A 446 -12.27 -6.51 -11.10
CA VAL A 446 -12.57 -5.48 -12.12
C VAL A 446 -13.66 -5.98 -13.08
N ILE A 447 -13.52 -7.18 -13.67
CA ILE A 447 -14.53 -7.76 -14.56
C ILE A 447 -15.89 -7.90 -13.84
N ARG A 448 -15.88 -8.34 -12.58
CA ARG A 448 -17.10 -8.46 -11.77
C ARG A 448 -17.72 -7.09 -11.45
N ALA A 449 -16.90 -6.08 -11.15
CA ALA A 449 -17.39 -4.73 -10.89
C ALA A 449 -18.07 -4.16 -12.13
N MET A 450 -17.43 -4.25 -13.29
CA MET A 450 -18.02 -3.81 -14.56
C MET A 450 -19.35 -4.50 -14.87
N ALA A 451 -19.46 -5.79 -14.52
CA ALA A 451 -20.67 -6.57 -14.76
C ALA A 451 -21.83 -6.24 -13.81
N LYS A 452 -21.53 -5.96 -12.54
CA LYS A 452 -22.54 -5.83 -11.47
C LYS A 452 -22.80 -4.40 -11.03
N ASP A 453 -21.94 -3.48 -11.45
CA ASP A 453 -21.98 -2.07 -11.06
C ASP A 453 -21.77 -1.16 -12.28
N PRO A 454 -22.84 -0.97 -13.09
CA PRO A 454 -22.77 -0.13 -14.29
C PRO A 454 -22.42 1.34 -13.99
N ALA A 455 -22.75 1.84 -12.79
CA ALA A 455 -22.43 3.19 -12.38
C ALA A 455 -20.91 3.40 -12.27
N SER A 456 -20.21 2.46 -11.62
CA SER A 456 -18.75 2.48 -11.53
C SER A 456 -18.07 2.37 -12.89
N ALA A 457 -18.58 1.52 -13.79
CA ALA A 457 -18.04 1.42 -15.15
C ALA A 457 -18.21 2.71 -15.93
N LYS A 458 -19.38 3.34 -15.81
CA LYS A 458 -19.68 4.64 -16.45
C LYS A 458 -18.80 5.76 -15.90
N ALA A 459 -18.65 5.88 -14.58
CA ALA A 459 -17.82 6.90 -13.95
C ALA A 459 -16.35 6.76 -14.35
N PHE A 460 -15.84 5.54 -14.40
CA PHE A 460 -14.47 5.27 -14.86
C PHE A 460 -14.26 5.69 -16.32
N LEU A 461 -15.18 5.32 -17.23
CA LEU A 461 -15.10 5.71 -18.64
C LEU A 461 -15.21 7.21 -18.83
N ALA A 462 -16.15 7.88 -18.15
CA ALA A 462 -16.32 9.32 -18.21
C ALA A 462 -15.04 10.07 -17.80
N TYR A 463 -14.34 9.56 -16.80
CA TYR A 463 -13.03 10.12 -16.43
C TYR A 463 -12.01 9.96 -17.56
N LEU A 464 -11.91 8.80 -18.21
CA LEU A 464 -10.98 8.61 -19.32
C LEU A 464 -11.33 9.51 -20.53
N GLU A 465 -12.60 9.82 -20.76
CA GLU A 465 -13.05 10.72 -21.83
C GLU A 465 -12.50 12.14 -21.68
N SER A 466 -12.16 12.59 -20.46
CA SER A 466 -11.60 13.92 -20.21
C SER A 466 -10.24 14.15 -20.90
N GLY A 467 -9.50 13.09 -21.18
CA GLY A 467 -8.22 13.14 -21.88
C GLY A 467 -8.30 13.29 -23.40
N LEU A 468 -9.49 13.13 -24.01
CA LEU A 468 -9.65 13.16 -25.46
C LEU A 468 -9.33 14.52 -26.08
N GLY A 469 -8.82 14.49 -27.31
CA GLY A 469 -8.50 15.69 -28.10
C GLY A 469 -7.18 16.37 -27.71
N ARG A 470 -6.44 15.83 -26.74
CA ARG A 470 -5.16 16.41 -26.30
C ARG A 470 -3.96 15.78 -27.02
N VAL A 471 -3.91 14.45 -27.14
CA VAL A 471 -2.83 13.72 -27.78
C VAL A 471 -3.39 12.57 -28.61
N GLY A 472 -3.17 12.55 -29.94
CA GLY A 472 -3.78 11.57 -30.84
C GLY A 472 -3.46 10.11 -30.56
N ALA A 473 -2.35 9.79 -29.87
CA ALA A 473 -2.06 8.42 -29.44
C ALA A 473 -2.98 7.99 -28.28
N TYR A 474 -3.35 8.92 -27.40
CA TYR A 474 -4.35 8.71 -26.36
C TYR A 474 -5.72 8.41 -26.96
N ASP A 475 -6.17 9.23 -27.92
CA ASP A 475 -7.49 9.10 -28.56
C ASP A 475 -7.65 7.71 -29.19
N ARG A 476 -6.65 7.26 -29.96
CA ARG A 476 -6.64 5.90 -30.56
C ARG A 476 -6.66 4.77 -29.52
N ALA A 477 -5.96 4.95 -28.41
CA ALA A 477 -5.94 3.96 -27.33
C ALA A 477 -7.29 3.91 -26.61
N PHE A 478 -7.92 5.07 -26.37
CA PHE A 478 -9.24 5.17 -25.77
C PHE A 478 -10.32 4.53 -26.67
N GLU A 479 -10.36 4.85 -27.95
CA GLU A 479 -11.31 4.26 -28.93
C GLU A 479 -11.24 2.71 -28.91
N ARG A 480 -10.01 2.17 -28.89
CA ARG A 480 -9.80 0.72 -28.80
C ARG A 480 -10.36 0.16 -27.48
N LEU A 481 -10.05 0.78 -26.35
CA LEU A 481 -10.53 0.33 -25.05
C LEU A 481 -12.07 0.41 -24.97
N ALA A 482 -12.68 1.47 -25.44
CA ALA A 482 -14.13 1.65 -25.45
C ALA A 482 -14.83 0.54 -26.24
N GLY A 483 -14.26 0.14 -27.39
CA GLY A 483 -14.74 -1.01 -28.17
C GLY A 483 -14.65 -2.32 -27.37
N GLU A 484 -13.49 -2.60 -26.76
CA GLU A 484 -13.26 -3.81 -25.95
C GLU A 484 -14.18 -3.89 -24.73
N LEU A 485 -14.44 -2.76 -24.06
CA LEU A 485 -15.36 -2.70 -22.92
C LEU A 485 -16.81 -2.90 -23.34
N THR A 486 -17.18 -2.42 -24.53
CA THR A 486 -18.51 -2.69 -25.11
C THR A 486 -18.71 -4.18 -25.39
N GLU A 487 -17.71 -4.83 -26.00
CA GLU A 487 -17.73 -6.29 -26.25
C GLU A 487 -17.77 -7.07 -24.92
N ALA A 488 -16.95 -6.69 -23.95
CA ALA A 488 -16.94 -7.30 -22.61
C ALA A 488 -18.32 -7.21 -21.93
N SER A 489 -18.97 -6.06 -22.01
CA SER A 489 -20.33 -5.86 -21.47
C SER A 489 -21.38 -6.76 -22.14
N GLN A 490 -21.28 -6.94 -23.45
CA GLN A 490 -22.16 -7.85 -24.19
C GLN A 490 -21.94 -9.33 -23.78
N VAL A 491 -20.69 -9.75 -23.61
CA VAL A 491 -20.35 -11.10 -23.13
C VAL A 491 -20.95 -11.34 -21.74
N VAL A 492 -20.79 -10.38 -20.84
CA VAL A 492 -21.35 -10.48 -19.49
C VAL A 492 -22.87 -10.56 -19.50
N ALA A 493 -23.53 -9.74 -20.31
CA ALA A 493 -24.99 -9.73 -20.43
C ALA A 493 -25.54 -11.02 -21.08
N GLY A 494 -24.78 -11.61 -21.99
CA GLY A 494 -25.17 -12.82 -22.74
C GLY A 494 -25.14 -14.10 -21.92
N GLY A 495 -24.40 -14.15 -20.81
CA GLY A 495 -24.35 -15.31 -19.91
C GLY A 495 -23.75 -16.59 -20.49
N ASP A 496 -22.98 -16.49 -21.59
CA ASP A 496 -22.28 -17.63 -22.21
C ASP A 496 -20.99 -17.93 -21.44
N ASP A 497 -20.89 -19.10 -20.84
CA ASP A 497 -19.73 -19.54 -20.05
C ASP A 497 -18.43 -19.58 -20.89
N SER A 498 -18.49 -19.96 -22.16
CA SER A 498 -17.34 -20.04 -23.06
C SER A 498 -16.81 -18.62 -23.39
N ALA A 499 -17.71 -17.70 -23.69
CA ALA A 499 -17.38 -16.29 -23.92
C ALA A 499 -16.84 -15.63 -22.64
N MET A 500 -17.41 -15.94 -21.48
CA MET A 500 -16.91 -15.47 -20.18
C MET A 500 -15.52 -16.01 -19.87
N ALA A 501 -15.23 -17.29 -20.12
CA ALA A 501 -13.90 -17.86 -19.95
C ALA A 501 -12.87 -17.20 -20.86
N LYS A 502 -13.23 -16.86 -22.12
CA LYS A 502 -12.37 -16.11 -23.05
C LYS A 502 -12.10 -14.68 -22.56
N LEU A 503 -13.13 -13.97 -22.06
CA LEU A 503 -13.00 -12.65 -21.46
C LEU A 503 -12.05 -12.68 -20.26
N GLN A 504 -12.20 -13.64 -19.36
CA GLN A 504 -11.31 -13.81 -18.21
C GLN A 504 -9.87 -14.13 -18.66
N GLY A 505 -9.69 -14.95 -19.67
CA GLY A 505 -8.37 -15.27 -20.26
C GLY A 505 -7.65 -14.05 -20.83
N GLY A 506 -8.39 -13.11 -21.43
CA GLY A 506 -7.87 -11.83 -21.94
C GLY A 506 -7.82 -10.70 -20.90
N GLY A 507 -8.35 -10.93 -19.70
CA GLY A 507 -8.59 -9.88 -18.71
C GLY A 507 -7.36 -9.09 -18.27
N ARG A 508 -6.18 -9.69 -18.23
CA ARG A 508 -4.94 -8.98 -17.91
C ARG A 508 -4.60 -7.90 -18.93
N VAL A 509 -4.80 -8.17 -20.22
CA VAL A 509 -4.56 -7.20 -21.29
C VAL A 509 -5.57 -6.05 -21.18
N LEU A 510 -6.83 -6.37 -20.91
CA LEU A 510 -7.89 -5.37 -20.71
C LEU A 510 -7.55 -4.42 -19.56
N VAL A 511 -7.23 -4.97 -18.38
CA VAL A 511 -6.92 -4.17 -17.19
C VAL A 511 -5.61 -3.37 -17.34
N GLU A 512 -4.61 -3.89 -18.07
CA GLU A 512 -3.41 -3.13 -18.43
C GLU A 512 -3.76 -1.88 -19.26
N ARG A 513 -4.59 -2.04 -20.29
CA ARG A 513 -5.03 -0.90 -21.13
C ARG A 513 -5.82 0.12 -20.34
N MET A 514 -6.71 -0.34 -19.47
CA MET A 514 -7.43 0.53 -18.53
C MET A 514 -6.46 1.33 -17.66
N ALA A 515 -5.42 0.68 -17.12
CA ALA A 515 -4.46 1.32 -16.24
C ALA A 515 -3.58 2.35 -16.95
N LEU A 516 -3.09 2.03 -18.14
CA LEU A 516 -2.26 2.95 -18.92
C LEU A 516 -3.06 4.20 -19.35
N LEU A 517 -4.33 4.02 -19.73
CA LEU A 517 -5.21 5.16 -20.04
C LEU A 517 -5.56 5.96 -18.79
N LEU A 518 -5.79 5.32 -17.65
CA LEU A 518 -6.00 6.02 -16.37
C LEU A 518 -4.79 6.89 -16.00
N GLN A 519 -3.59 6.33 -16.03
CA GLN A 519 -2.36 7.10 -15.74
C GLN A 519 -2.18 8.25 -16.73
N ALA A 520 -2.41 8.01 -18.02
CA ALA A 520 -2.32 9.04 -19.05
C ALA A 520 -3.36 10.15 -18.86
N ALA A 521 -4.62 9.83 -18.54
CA ALA A 521 -5.66 10.81 -18.26
C ALA A 521 -5.29 11.69 -17.06
N VAL A 522 -4.83 11.07 -15.95
CA VAL A 522 -4.39 11.80 -14.75
C VAL A 522 -3.24 12.73 -15.06
N LEU A 523 -2.24 12.29 -15.82
CA LEU A 523 -1.11 13.13 -16.22
C LEU A 523 -1.57 14.27 -17.14
N LEU A 524 -2.43 13.99 -18.11
CA LEU A 524 -2.98 15.03 -18.99
C LEU A 524 -3.77 16.09 -18.21
N ASP A 525 -4.46 15.72 -17.13
CA ASP A 525 -5.24 16.65 -16.33
C ASP A 525 -4.40 17.51 -15.37
N HIS A 526 -3.32 16.98 -14.83
CA HIS A 526 -2.66 17.57 -13.67
C HIS A 526 -1.16 17.82 -13.83
N ALA A 527 -0.45 17.00 -14.61
CA ALA A 527 1.00 17.10 -14.76
C ALA A 527 1.41 18.12 -15.82
N PRO A 528 2.70 18.55 -15.84
CA PRO A 528 3.24 19.32 -16.95
C PRO A 528 3.02 18.62 -18.30
N ALA A 529 2.70 19.41 -19.34
CA ALA A 529 2.34 18.88 -20.65
C ALA A 529 3.41 17.94 -21.23
N GLU A 530 4.68 18.31 -21.09
CA GLU A 530 5.82 17.52 -21.57
C GLU A 530 5.92 16.15 -20.89
N VAL A 531 5.57 16.07 -19.60
CA VAL A 531 5.53 14.78 -18.85
C VAL A 531 4.37 13.92 -19.36
N ALA A 532 3.19 14.51 -19.49
CA ALA A 532 1.99 13.83 -19.98
C ALA A 532 2.16 13.31 -21.42
N GLU A 533 2.67 14.15 -22.33
CA GLU A 533 2.97 13.77 -23.70
C GLU A 533 4.02 12.67 -23.79
N SER A 534 5.11 12.79 -23.00
CA SER A 534 6.15 11.77 -22.91
C SER A 534 5.58 10.42 -22.47
N PHE A 535 4.68 10.41 -21.47
CA PHE A 535 4.04 9.18 -21.02
C PHE A 535 3.14 8.57 -22.11
N VAL A 536 2.32 9.38 -22.76
CA VAL A 536 1.45 8.92 -23.85
C VAL A 536 2.28 8.32 -24.99
N LEU A 537 3.37 8.98 -25.41
CA LEU A 537 4.26 8.47 -26.45
C LEU A 537 4.93 7.15 -26.03
N ALA A 538 5.48 7.10 -24.82
CA ALA A 538 6.23 5.95 -24.33
C ALA A 538 5.35 4.74 -23.97
N ARG A 539 4.09 4.92 -23.58
CA ARG A 539 3.21 3.85 -23.10
C ARG A 539 2.04 3.51 -24.02
N LEU A 540 1.50 4.47 -24.77
CA LEU A 540 0.36 4.29 -25.68
C LEU A 540 0.76 4.39 -27.16
N GLY A 541 1.99 4.88 -27.47
CA GLY A 541 2.54 4.96 -28.81
C GLY A 541 2.80 3.58 -29.42
N GLN A 542 2.98 3.56 -30.76
CA GLN A 542 3.25 2.31 -31.52
C GLN A 542 4.72 1.89 -31.48
N ASP A 543 5.65 2.84 -31.38
CA ASP A 543 7.11 2.62 -31.45
C ASP A 543 7.75 2.42 -30.06
N ARG A 544 6.99 1.94 -29.10
CA ARG A 544 7.51 1.69 -27.73
C ARG A 544 8.36 0.43 -27.66
N GLY A 545 9.46 0.49 -26.93
CA GLY A 545 10.21 -0.68 -26.48
C GLY A 545 9.50 -1.43 -25.35
N ARG A 546 10.08 -2.55 -24.92
CA ARG A 546 9.57 -3.35 -23.80
C ARG A 546 10.35 -3.13 -22.52
N GLU A 547 11.64 -2.87 -22.66
CA GLU A 547 12.57 -2.64 -21.53
C GLU A 547 12.62 -1.14 -21.18
N TYR A 548 13.00 -0.85 -19.95
CA TYR A 548 13.26 0.53 -19.52
C TYR A 548 14.41 1.14 -20.34
N GLY A 549 14.28 2.43 -20.65
CA GLY A 549 15.23 3.16 -21.50
C GLY A 549 15.02 2.99 -23.00
N ALA A 550 14.14 2.08 -23.43
CA ALA A 550 13.78 1.92 -24.85
C ALA A 550 12.66 2.91 -25.23
N LEU A 551 12.95 4.20 -25.10
CA LEU A 551 12.00 5.29 -25.31
C LEU A 551 11.90 5.68 -26.80
N PRO A 552 10.69 6.01 -27.31
CA PRO A 552 10.50 6.51 -28.68
C PRO A 552 11.02 7.96 -28.80
N ALA A 553 11.20 8.41 -30.03
CA ALA A 553 11.51 9.82 -30.31
C ALA A 553 10.39 10.75 -29.80
N GLY A 554 10.77 11.93 -29.31
CA GLY A 554 9.85 12.94 -28.80
C GLY A 554 9.61 12.89 -27.29
N VAL A 555 10.13 11.89 -26.58
CA VAL A 555 10.12 11.88 -25.10
C VAL A 555 11.11 12.94 -24.57
N ALA A 556 10.68 13.72 -23.59
CA ALA A 556 11.45 14.82 -22.99
C ALA A 556 12.51 14.32 -21.98
N ILE A 557 13.51 13.57 -22.45
CA ILE A 557 14.51 12.88 -21.63
C ILE A 557 15.22 13.85 -20.68
N ASP A 558 15.64 15.02 -21.16
CA ASP A 558 16.39 15.98 -20.36
C ASP A 558 15.56 16.49 -19.18
N LEU A 559 14.30 16.88 -19.45
CA LEU A 559 13.35 17.31 -18.42
C LEU A 559 13.12 16.22 -17.37
N LEU A 560 12.88 14.98 -17.80
CA LEU A 560 12.60 13.87 -16.88
C LEU A 560 13.79 13.56 -15.97
N VAL A 561 15.02 13.61 -16.48
CA VAL A 561 16.24 13.43 -15.67
C VAL A 561 16.42 14.55 -14.65
N GLU A 562 16.14 15.81 -15.04
CA GLU A 562 16.19 16.96 -14.12
C GLU A 562 15.15 16.83 -12.99
N ARG A 563 13.95 16.33 -13.29
CA ARG A 563 12.88 16.13 -12.30
C ARG A 563 13.13 14.96 -11.35
N ALA A 564 14.05 14.08 -11.65
CA ALA A 564 14.35 12.91 -10.84
C ALA A 564 15.24 13.20 -9.61
N GLY A 565 15.98 14.32 -9.56
CA GLY A 565 16.84 14.58 -8.42
C GLY A 565 17.56 15.90 -8.39
#